data_488b038af3d74027b02299f054dd9ebf
#
_entry.id   488b038af3d74027b02299f054dd9ebf
#
_cell.length_a   1.000
_cell.length_b   1.000
_cell.length_c   1.000
_cell.angle_alpha   90.00
_cell.angle_beta   90.00
_cell.angle_gamma   90.00
#
_symmetry.space_group_name_H-M   'P 1'
#
loop_
_entity.id
_entity.type
_entity.pdbx_description
1 polymer ?
#
loop_
_entity_poly.entity_id
_entity_poly.type
_entity_poly.pdbx_seq_one_letter_code
_entity_poly.pdbx_strand_id
1 'polypeptide(L)'
;RKESSAASDVYKRQTVISGTMIEKPHSFSTACNIATQIIAQVASNQYGGQSISLAHLAPFVQVSRNKIRTEVLEEMKLVGTEYPDDILNEIVERRLKKEITKGVQTIEYQVITLMTTNGQAPFLTVFMYLNEAKSESEKRDLAMIIEETLRQRYQGVKNEAGVWVTPAFPKLIYVLEDDNIEEGSEYFYLTELAAKCTAKRLVPDYISEKKMKELKEGNCFPVMGCRSCLSPWKDENGNYQFYGRFNQGVVTINLVDVALSSGGDMNKFWKIFDERLELCYRALMCRHNRLKGTLSDAAPILWQFGALARLKKGEPIDKLLYGGYSTISLGYAGLYECVKYMTGKSHTDPEATPFALDVMKHMNEACNKWKEETNIAFSIYGSPIESTTYKFAKCLQKRFGVIPGITDKSYITNSYHVFVGEEIDAFTKLKFESQFQALSTGGAISYVEVPDMKDNIPAVLQVIRFIYENIMYAELNTKSDYCQECGFDGEIQVVTDEEGKLVWECPHCGNRNQDTLNVARRTCGYIGTQFWNQGRTQEIKERVLHL
;
A
#
# COMPACT_ATOMS: atom_id res chain seq x y z
N ARG A 1 13.90 -11.83 22.07
CA ARG A 1 13.26 -11.41 20.81
C ARG A 1 13.11 -9.90 20.84
N LYS A 2 13.93 -9.19 20.08
CA LYS A 2 13.76 -7.76 19.83
C LYS A 2 13.03 -7.63 18.51
N GLU A 3 11.73 -7.40 18.59
CA GLU A 3 10.94 -7.05 17.42
C GLU A 3 10.88 -5.53 17.34
N SER A 4 11.38 -4.99 16.28
CA SER A 4 11.35 -3.56 16.02
C SER A 4 10.37 -3.26 14.90
N SER A 5 9.19 -2.81 15.25
CA SER A 5 8.41 -1.94 14.37
C SER A 5 8.59 -0.51 14.85
N ALA A 6 8.42 0.45 13.96
CA ALA A 6 8.44 1.85 14.35
C ALA A 6 7.49 2.13 15.53
N ALA A 7 6.30 1.52 15.52
CA ALA A 7 5.33 1.66 16.60
C ALA A 7 5.68 0.79 17.82
N SER A 8 6.00 -0.51 17.66
CA SER A 8 6.18 -1.41 18.81
C SER A 8 7.42 -1.10 19.65
N ASP A 9 8.48 -0.62 19.03
CA ASP A 9 9.71 -0.28 19.76
C ASP A 9 9.56 1.05 20.52
N VAL A 10 8.76 1.97 20.00
CA VAL A 10 8.40 3.19 20.72
C VAL A 10 7.51 2.87 21.93
N TYR A 11 6.63 1.86 21.83
CA TYR A 11 5.78 1.44 22.96
C TYR A 11 6.52 0.65 24.04
N LYS A 12 7.54 -0.12 23.66
CA LYS A 12 8.23 -1.03 24.59
C LYS A 12 9.34 -0.36 25.37
N ARG A 13 9.84 0.76 24.90
CA ARG A 13 10.93 1.52 25.52
C ARG A 13 10.47 2.95 25.75
N GLN A 14 10.85 3.46 26.89
CA GLN A 14 10.65 4.89 27.17
C GLN A 14 11.24 5.71 26.03
N THR A 15 10.38 6.47 25.37
CA THR A 15 10.72 7.33 24.22
C THR A 15 10.37 8.76 24.57
N VAL A 16 11.11 9.71 23.99
CA VAL A 16 10.90 11.13 24.19
C VAL A 16 10.32 11.71 22.92
N ILE A 17 9.14 12.34 23.00
CA ILE A 17 8.57 13.15 21.93
C ILE A 17 8.48 14.58 22.42
N SER A 18 9.08 15.50 21.66
CA SER A 18 9.10 16.93 22.02
C SER A 18 9.61 17.20 23.45
N GLY A 19 10.64 16.45 23.88
CA GLY A 19 11.22 16.60 25.22
C GLY A 19 10.45 15.93 26.35
N THR A 20 9.32 15.30 26.06
CA THR A 20 8.48 14.59 27.06
C THR A 20 8.62 13.09 26.91
N MET A 21 8.87 12.41 28.01
CA MET A 21 8.93 10.94 28.04
C MET A 21 7.54 10.33 27.86
N ILE A 22 7.42 9.38 26.94
CA ILE A 22 6.20 8.60 26.74
C ILE A 22 6.30 7.34 27.61
N GLU A 23 5.36 7.20 28.53
CA GLU A 23 5.20 6.00 29.32
C GLU A 23 4.50 4.90 28.54
N LYS A 24 4.67 3.63 28.98
CA LYS A 24 3.97 2.50 28.40
C LYS A 24 2.45 2.71 28.52
N PRO A 25 1.68 2.58 27.42
CA PRO A 25 0.24 2.75 27.47
C PRO A 25 -0.44 1.81 28.48
N HIS A 26 -1.37 2.34 29.26
CA HIS A 26 -2.16 1.60 30.24
C HIS A 26 -3.54 1.19 29.74
N SER A 27 -3.83 1.43 28.47
CA SER A 27 -5.06 0.99 27.80
C SER A 27 -4.88 0.96 26.30
N PHE A 28 -5.78 0.27 25.63
CA PHE A 28 -5.85 0.24 24.16
C PHE A 28 -6.11 1.64 23.57
N SER A 29 -7.04 2.39 24.14
CA SER A 29 -7.33 3.76 23.70
C SER A 29 -6.11 4.68 23.80
N THR A 30 -5.35 4.59 24.89
CA THR A 30 -4.11 5.35 25.05
C THR A 30 -3.05 4.91 24.05
N ALA A 31 -2.93 3.62 23.78
CA ALA A 31 -2.01 3.08 22.76
C ALA A 31 -2.36 3.63 21.36
N CYS A 32 -3.63 3.66 21.00
CA CYS A 32 -4.10 4.22 19.74
C CYS A 32 -3.79 5.72 19.62
N ASN A 33 -3.99 6.48 20.68
CA ASN A 33 -3.67 7.91 20.69
C ASN A 33 -2.16 8.16 20.53
N ILE A 34 -1.33 7.42 21.25
CA ILE A 34 0.14 7.50 21.11
C ILE A 34 0.57 7.11 19.69
N ALA A 35 -0.05 6.06 19.10
CA ALA A 35 0.22 5.65 17.73
C ALA A 35 -0.02 6.81 16.75
N THR A 36 -1.11 7.55 16.89
CA THR A 36 -1.41 8.68 16.00
C THR A 36 -0.39 9.81 16.13
N GLN A 37 0.09 10.08 17.35
CA GLN A 37 1.15 11.08 17.57
C GLN A 37 2.46 10.68 16.92
N ILE A 38 2.84 9.40 17.02
CA ILE A 38 4.04 8.87 16.35
C ILE A 38 3.90 8.96 14.83
N ILE A 39 2.74 8.56 14.28
CA ILE A 39 2.45 8.65 12.85
C ILE A 39 2.62 10.09 12.35
N ALA A 40 2.08 11.07 13.08
CA ALA A 40 2.20 12.49 12.75
C ALA A 40 3.65 12.97 12.77
N GLN A 41 4.42 12.60 13.79
CA GLN A 41 5.83 12.96 13.92
C GLN A 41 6.69 12.33 12.81
N VAL A 42 6.47 11.05 12.50
CA VAL A 42 7.17 10.38 11.40
C VAL A 42 6.83 11.04 10.06
N ALA A 43 5.54 11.26 9.77
CA ALA A 43 5.10 11.91 8.54
C ALA A 43 5.62 13.35 8.38
N SER A 44 5.87 14.06 9.49
CA SER A 44 6.46 15.41 9.47
C SER A 44 7.96 15.42 9.22
N ASN A 45 8.65 14.29 9.38
CA ASN A 45 10.10 14.17 9.27
C ASN A 45 10.58 13.32 8.09
N GLN A 46 9.66 12.73 7.32
CA GLN A 46 10.00 11.97 6.11
C GLN A 46 9.06 12.33 4.97
N TYR A 47 9.53 12.14 3.74
CA TYR A 47 8.72 12.19 2.54
C TYR A 47 8.40 10.76 2.09
N GLY A 48 7.12 10.46 1.91
CA GLY A 48 6.65 9.15 1.44
C GLY A 48 5.81 8.39 2.48
N GLY A 49 5.48 7.15 2.14
CA GLY A 49 4.60 6.30 2.93
C GLY A 49 5.26 5.71 4.16
N GLN A 50 4.46 5.47 5.17
CA GLN A 50 4.81 4.70 6.35
C GLN A 50 3.79 3.58 6.56
N SER A 51 4.22 2.50 7.20
CA SER A 51 3.34 1.36 7.50
C SER A 51 3.36 1.05 8.99
N ILE A 52 2.19 0.75 9.52
CA ILE A 52 2.01 0.19 10.86
C ILE A 52 1.30 -1.15 10.78
N SER A 53 1.52 -2.02 11.75
CA SER A 53 0.76 -3.25 11.91
C SER A 53 -0.18 -3.15 13.11
N LEU A 54 -1.43 -3.57 12.94
CA LEU A 54 -2.39 -3.67 14.04
C LEU A 54 -1.99 -4.70 15.10
N ALA A 55 -1.14 -5.67 14.74
CA ALA A 55 -0.59 -6.64 15.69
C ALA A 55 0.22 -5.97 16.82
N HIS A 56 0.77 -4.78 16.57
CA HIS A 56 1.47 -4.02 17.60
C HIS A 56 0.55 -3.41 18.65
N LEU A 57 -0.73 -3.23 18.33
CA LEU A 57 -1.76 -2.73 19.25
C LEU A 57 -2.46 -3.87 20.00
N ALA A 58 -2.44 -5.09 19.48
CA ALA A 58 -3.14 -6.24 20.06
C ALA A 58 -2.80 -6.52 21.54
N PRO A 59 -1.55 -6.43 22.01
CA PRO A 59 -1.23 -6.64 23.43
C PRO A 59 -1.95 -5.69 24.40
N PHE A 60 -2.31 -4.50 23.94
CA PHE A 60 -3.01 -3.50 24.75
C PHE A 60 -4.50 -3.79 24.94
N VAL A 61 -5.07 -4.68 24.11
CA VAL A 61 -6.44 -5.18 24.30
C VAL A 61 -6.53 -5.95 25.64
N GLN A 62 -5.57 -6.83 25.91
CA GLN A 62 -5.52 -7.55 27.18
C GLN A 62 -5.25 -6.62 28.37
N VAL A 63 -4.44 -5.59 28.21
CA VAL A 63 -4.22 -4.56 29.23
C VAL A 63 -5.54 -3.86 29.57
N SER A 64 -6.31 -3.44 28.58
CA SER A 64 -7.64 -2.85 28.78
C SER A 64 -8.62 -3.83 29.39
N ARG A 65 -8.64 -5.11 28.96
CA ARG A 65 -9.52 -6.14 29.52
C ARG A 65 -9.30 -6.28 31.02
N ASN A 66 -8.04 -6.38 31.44
CA ASN A 66 -7.68 -6.49 32.85
C ASN A 66 -8.07 -5.25 33.65
N LYS A 67 -7.84 -4.06 33.10
CA LYS A 67 -8.21 -2.78 33.73
C LYS A 67 -9.73 -2.67 33.91
N ILE A 68 -10.50 -2.93 32.85
CA ILE A 68 -11.95 -2.90 32.90
C ILE A 68 -12.50 -3.91 33.92
N ARG A 69 -11.91 -5.11 33.97
CA ARG A 69 -12.30 -6.11 34.98
C ARG A 69 -12.10 -5.61 36.41
N THR A 70 -10.97 -4.98 36.68
CA THR A 70 -10.68 -4.37 37.99
C THR A 70 -11.71 -3.28 38.32
N GLU A 71 -11.98 -2.38 37.40
CA GLU A 71 -12.96 -1.31 37.56
C GLU A 71 -14.37 -1.85 37.87
N VAL A 72 -14.82 -2.88 37.14
CA VAL A 72 -16.13 -3.49 37.39
C VAL A 72 -16.19 -4.17 38.75
N LEU A 73 -15.12 -4.86 39.18
CA LEU A 73 -15.04 -5.46 40.51
C LEU A 73 -15.07 -4.40 41.63
N GLU A 74 -14.44 -3.27 41.45
CA GLU A 74 -14.49 -2.14 42.39
C GLU A 74 -15.90 -1.54 42.45
N GLU A 75 -16.55 -1.34 41.30
CA GLU A 75 -17.94 -0.88 41.23
C GLU A 75 -18.89 -1.84 41.96
N MET A 76 -18.72 -3.16 41.78
CA MET A 76 -19.51 -4.18 42.47
C MET A 76 -19.35 -4.09 44.00
N LYS A 77 -18.13 -3.90 44.49
CA LYS A 77 -17.87 -3.70 45.92
C LYS A 77 -18.54 -2.46 46.47
N LEU A 78 -18.51 -1.36 45.71
CA LEU A 78 -19.15 -0.10 46.11
C LEU A 78 -20.66 -0.20 46.26
N VAL A 79 -21.32 -0.97 45.38
CA VAL A 79 -22.78 -1.16 45.41
C VAL A 79 -23.23 -2.37 46.25
N GLY A 80 -22.26 -3.15 46.78
CA GLY A 80 -22.55 -4.33 47.61
C GLY A 80 -23.21 -5.47 46.84
N THR A 81 -22.94 -5.58 45.54
CA THR A 81 -23.50 -6.63 44.64
C THR A 81 -22.38 -7.49 44.09
N GLU A 82 -22.58 -8.80 44.04
CA GLU A 82 -21.70 -9.74 43.34
C GLU A 82 -22.40 -10.29 42.11
N TYR A 83 -21.74 -10.30 40.97
CA TYR A 83 -22.20 -10.96 39.75
C TYR A 83 -21.51 -12.31 39.58
N PRO A 84 -22.22 -13.32 39.01
CA PRO A 84 -21.57 -14.53 38.52
C PRO A 84 -20.45 -14.21 37.51
N ASP A 85 -19.46 -15.08 37.41
CA ASP A 85 -18.28 -14.86 36.54
C ASP A 85 -18.65 -14.73 35.06
N ASP A 86 -19.67 -15.40 34.58
CA ASP A 86 -20.16 -15.31 33.20
C ASP A 86 -20.72 -13.90 32.91
N ILE A 87 -21.52 -13.35 33.82
CA ILE A 87 -22.08 -11.99 33.72
C ILE A 87 -20.95 -10.95 33.82
N LEU A 88 -20.01 -11.15 34.73
CA LEU A 88 -18.85 -10.28 34.86
C LEU A 88 -18.03 -10.25 33.55
N ASN A 89 -17.76 -11.42 32.98
CA ASN A 89 -17.04 -11.53 31.72
C ASN A 89 -17.79 -10.85 30.56
N GLU A 90 -19.11 -11.02 30.47
CA GLU A 90 -19.94 -10.35 29.45
C GLU A 90 -19.88 -8.82 29.58
N ILE A 91 -19.95 -8.29 30.80
CA ILE A 91 -19.83 -6.83 31.04
C ILE A 91 -18.45 -6.33 30.61
N VAL A 92 -17.39 -7.04 30.98
CA VAL A 92 -16.01 -6.70 30.62
C VAL A 92 -15.83 -6.69 29.11
N GLU A 93 -16.22 -7.76 28.39
CA GLU A 93 -16.08 -7.83 26.93
C GLU A 93 -16.92 -6.78 26.21
N ARG A 94 -18.12 -6.46 26.69
CA ARG A 94 -18.95 -5.40 26.12
C ARG A 94 -18.32 -4.00 26.30
N ARG A 95 -17.73 -3.71 27.44
CA ARG A 95 -17.00 -2.46 27.68
C ARG A 95 -15.72 -2.39 26.83
N LEU A 96 -14.99 -3.52 26.73
CA LEU A 96 -13.81 -3.64 25.90
C LEU A 96 -14.10 -3.39 24.42
N LYS A 97 -15.18 -3.95 23.87
CA LYS A 97 -15.60 -3.65 22.50
C LYS A 97 -15.83 -2.17 22.24
N LYS A 98 -16.47 -1.48 23.18
CA LYS A 98 -16.66 -0.02 23.10
C LYS A 98 -15.32 0.74 23.11
N GLU A 99 -14.35 0.29 23.89
CA GLU A 99 -13.03 0.89 23.93
C GLU A 99 -12.27 0.65 22.62
N ILE A 100 -12.33 -0.56 22.05
CA ILE A 100 -11.73 -0.88 20.74
C ILE A 100 -12.35 0.00 19.65
N THR A 101 -13.67 0.15 19.62
CA THR A 101 -14.36 1.05 18.69
C THR A 101 -13.82 2.48 18.76
N LYS A 102 -13.68 3.04 19.97
CA LYS A 102 -13.15 4.38 20.17
C LYS A 102 -11.68 4.51 19.76
N GLY A 103 -10.86 3.51 20.09
CA GLY A 103 -9.45 3.50 19.74
C GLY A 103 -9.21 3.44 18.24
N VAL A 104 -9.92 2.57 17.53
CA VAL A 104 -9.86 2.46 16.06
C VAL A 104 -10.37 3.76 15.41
N GLN A 105 -11.47 4.31 15.90
CA GLN A 105 -12.00 5.58 15.42
C GLN A 105 -10.98 6.72 15.60
N THR A 106 -10.24 6.73 16.71
CA THR A 106 -9.18 7.72 16.95
C THR A 106 -8.10 7.64 15.88
N ILE A 107 -7.63 6.43 15.52
CA ILE A 107 -6.63 6.25 14.47
C ILE A 107 -7.17 6.73 13.13
N GLU A 108 -8.35 6.27 12.72
CA GLU A 108 -8.92 6.62 11.42
C GLU A 108 -9.17 8.12 11.29
N TYR A 109 -9.75 8.73 12.31
CA TYR A 109 -10.06 10.15 12.30
C TYR A 109 -8.80 11.03 12.31
N GLN A 110 -7.83 10.71 13.14
CA GLN A 110 -6.57 11.46 13.20
C GLN A 110 -5.79 11.41 11.89
N VAL A 111 -5.73 10.24 11.23
CA VAL A 111 -5.03 10.11 9.94
C VAL A 111 -5.65 10.99 8.86
N ILE A 112 -6.97 11.14 8.86
CA ILE A 112 -7.70 11.94 7.87
C ILE A 112 -7.60 13.45 8.17
N THR A 113 -7.66 13.83 9.44
CA THR A 113 -7.73 15.24 9.88
C THR A 113 -6.37 15.86 10.19
N LEU A 114 -5.33 15.06 10.38
CA LEU A 114 -3.98 15.51 10.69
C LEU A 114 -3.30 16.11 9.45
N MET A 115 -2.84 17.35 9.59
CA MET A 115 -1.92 17.96 8.65
C MET A 115 -0.51 17.87 9.22
N THR A 116 0.43 17.33 8.45
CA THR A 116 1.85 17.34 8.80
C THR A 116 2.44 18.72 8.66
N THR A 117 3.62 18.95 9.22
CA THR A 117 4.37 20.21 9.02
C THR A 117 4.66 20.53 7.56
N ASN A 118 4.61 19.50 6.68
CA ASN A 118 4.77 19.64 5.24
C ASN A 118 3.46 19.96 4.50
N GLY A 119 2.36 20.15 5.21
CA GLY A 119 1.05 20.47 4.63
C GLY A 119 0.36 19.29 3.93
N GLN A 120 0.74 18.06 4.24
CA GLN A 120 0.16 16.85 3.66
C GLN A 120 -0.47 15.96 4.73
N ALA A 121 -1.50 15.20 4.37
CA ALA A 121 -1.99 14.13 5.23
C ALA A 121 -0.95 13.00 5.32
N PRO A 122 -0.86 12.26 6.44
CA PRO A 122 0.02 11.12 6.55
C PRO A 122 -0.30 10.04 5.51
N PHE A 123 0.69 9.62 4.70
CA PHE A 123 0.58 8.47 3.81
C PHE A 123 0.72 7.18 4.62
N LEU A 124 -0.34 6.81 5.33
CA LEU A 124 -0.33 5.66 6.22
C LEU A 124 -0.90 4.41 5.54
N THR A 125 -0.17 3.31 5.68
CA THR A 125 -0.63 1.95 5.38
C THR A 125 -0.82 1.19 6.69
N VAL A 126 -1.99 0.59 6.87
CA VAL A 126 -2.32 -0.27 8.01
C VAL A 126 -2.32 -1.72 7.56
N PHE A 127 -1.48 -2.53 8.20
CA PHE A 127 -1.29 -3.93 7.90
C PHE A 127 -2.07 -4.80 8.88
N MET A 128 -2.92 -5.68 8.36
CA MET A 128 -3.82 -6.56 9.11
C MET A 128 -3.41 -8.01 8.86
N TYR A 129 -2.57 -8.55 9.73
CA TYR A 129 -1.96 -9.85 9.61
C TYR A 129 -2.12 -10.65 10.91
N LEU A 130 -3.03 -11.63 10.93
CA LEU A 130 -3.36 -12.42 12.13
C LEU A 130 -2.16 -13.24 12.63
N ASN A 131 -1.42 -13.91 11.75
CA ASN A 131 -0.26 -14.73 12.11
C ASN A 131 0.95 -13.93 12.63
N GLU A 132 0.89 -12.61 12.63
CA GLU A 132 1.87 -11.75 13.30
C GLU A 132 1.67 -11.74 14.83
N ALA A 133 0.51 -12.14 15.33
CA ALA A 133 0.24 -12.30 16.74
C ALA A 133 1.12 -13.40 17.36
N LYS A 134 1.47 -13.23 18.63
CA LYS A 134 2.44 -14.09 19.34
C LYS A 134 1.80 -15.28 20.04
N SER A 135 0.50 -15.28 20.19
CA SER A 135 -0.29 -16.33 20.83
C SER A 135 -1.70 -16.36 20.26
N GLU A 136 -2.41 -17.47 20.45
CA GLU A 136 -3.80 -17.58 20.03
C GLU A 136 -4.71 -16.56 20.74
N SER A 137 -4.43 -16.22 21.98
CA SER A 137 -5.15 -15.17 22.70
C SER A 137 -4.93 -13.80 22.09
N GLU A 138 -3.68 -13.45 21.76
CA GLU A 138 -3.35 -12.19 21.08
C GLU A 138 -3.94 -12.15 19.67
N LYS A 139 -3.99 -13.29 18.96
CA LYS A 139 -4.60 -13.42 17.64
C LYS A 139 -6.10 -13.13 17.67
N ARG A 140 -6.83 -13.65 18.66
CA ARG A 140 -8.25 -13.32 18.86
C ARG A 140 -8.46 -11.84 19.16
N ASP A 141 -7.60 -11.25 19.98
CA ASP A 141 -7.64 -9.81 20.28
C ASP A 141 -7.32 -8.96 19.03
N LEU A 142 -6.34 -9.38 18.23
CA LEU A 142 -6.03 -8.76 16.93
C LEU A 142 -7.22 -8.85 15.96
N ALA A 143 -7.90 -9.99 15.93
CA ALA A 143 -9.10 -10.16 15.11
C ALA A 143 -10.21 -9.17 15.48
N MET A 144 -10.38 -8.84 16.76
CA MET A 144 -11.32 -7.80 17.20
C MET A 144 -10.96 -6.41 16.65
N ILE A 145 -9.67 -6.08 16.63
CA ILE A 145 -9.20 -4.79 16.09
C ILE A 145 -9.40 -4.74 14.58
N ILE A 146 -9.07 -5.82 13.86
CA ILE A 146 -9.24 -5.93 12.41
C ILE A 146 -10.73 -5.83 12.04
N GLU A 147 -11.60 -6.55 12.74
CA GLU A 147 -13.04 -6.49 12.53
C GLU A 147 -13.57 -5.05 12.66
N GLU A 148 -13.21 -4.36 13.72
CA GLU A 148 -13.65 -2.99 13.96
C GLU A 148 -13.09 -2.01 12.91
N THR A 149 -11.84 -2.19 12.51
CA THR A 149 -11.21 -1.38 11.44
C THR A 149 -11.97 -1.54 10.12
N LEU A 150 -12.30 -2.77 9.74
CA LEU A 150 -13.08 -3.05 8.52
C LEU A 150 -14.51 -2.51 8.61
N ARG A 151 -15.17 -2.62 9.77
CA ARG A 151 -16.53 -2.09 9.99
C ARG A 151 -16.57 -0.57 9.84
N GLN A 152 -15.62 0.13 10.44
CA GLN A 152 -15.56 1.60 10.33
C GLN A 152 -15.21 2.03 8.91
N ARG A 153 -14.32 1.34 8.23
CA ARG A 153 -14.03 1.62 6.82
C ARG A 153 -15.24 1.33 5.93
N TYR A 154 -15.98 0.27 6.16
CA TYR A 154 -17.21 -0.04 5.42
C TYR A 154 -18.24 1.09 5.56
N GLN A 155 -18.38 1.67 6.74
CA GLN A 155 -19.21 2.85 6.96
C GLN A 155 -18.68 4.06 6.18
N GLY A 156 -17.37 4.28 6.15
CA GLY A 156 -16.72 5.45 5.56
C GLY A 156 -16.64 6.64 6.51
N VAL A 157 -16.45 7.82 5.96
CA VAL A 157 -16.39 9.09 6.70
C VAL A 157 -17.40 10.08 6.16
N LYS A 158 -17.92 10.97 7.01
CA LYS A 158 -18.81 12.03 6.56
C LYS A 158 -18.00 13.21 6.01
N ASN A 159 -18.36 13.67 4.84
CA ASN A 159 -17.88 14.94 4.29
C ASN A 159 -18.65 16.14 4.87
N GLU A 160 -18.35 17.36 4.41
CA GLU A 160 -19.00 18.61 4.83
C GLU A 160 -20.53 18.61 4.61
N ALA A 161 -21.01 17.94 3.55
CA ALA A 161 -22.43 17.81 3.26
C ALA A 161 -23.13 16.71 4.08
N GLY A 162 -22.41 16.04 5.01
CA GLY A 162 -22.95 14.96 5.83
C GLY A 162 -23.11 13.62 5.11
N VAL A 163 -22.56 13.50 3.89
CA VAL A 163 -22.59 12.28 3.09
C VAL A 163 -21.43 11.35 3.48
N TRP A 164 -21.72 10.05 3.57
CA TRP A 164 -20.69 9.03 3.82
C TRP A 164 -19.90 8.72 2.54
N VAL A 165 -18.63 9.08 2.56
CA VAL A 165 -17.72 8.91 1.43
C VAL A 165 -16.55 8.00 1.79
N THR A 166 -15.83 7.52 0.76
CA THR A 166 -14.63 6.71 0.92
C THR A 166 -13.42 7.60 1.20
N PRO A 167 -12.74 7.46 2.36
CA PRO A 167 -11.51 8.19 2.63
C PRO A 167 -10.33 7.61 1.83
N ALA A 168 -9.40 8.47 1.42
CA ALA A 168 -8.18 8.04 0.74
C ALA A 168 -7.22 7.27 1.67
N PHE A 169 -7.16 7.65 2.95
CA PHE A 169 -6.28 7.09 3.98
C PHE A 169 -7.03 6.77 5.27
N PRO A 170 -6.47 5.88 6.10
CA PRO A 170 -5.32 5.02 5.84
C PRO A 170 -5.58 4.00 4.73
N LYS A 171 -4.53 3.60 4.00
CA LYS A 171 -4.59 2.43 3.13
C LYS A 171 -4.66 1.18 4.00
N LEU A 172 -5.57 0.26 3.68
CA LEU A 172 -5.72 -0.99 4.41
C LEU A 172 -5.21 -2.16 3.58
N ILE A 173 -4.39 -3.01 4.18
CA ILE A 173 -3.92 -4.26 3.58
C ILE A 173 -4.33 -5.42 4.48
N TYR A 174 -5.08 -6.34 3.91
CA TYR A 174 -5.54 -7.56 4.57
C TYR A 174 -4.76 -8.76 4.06
N VAL A 175 -4.12 -9.49 4.98
CA VAL A 175 -3.36 -10.69 4.63
C VAL A 175 -4.29 -11.88 4.59
N LEU A 176 -4.24 -12.61 3.47
CA LEU A 176 -4.94 -13.88 3.27
C LEU A 176 -4.08 -15.01 3.83
N GLU A 177 -4.65 -15.76 4.76
CA GLU A 177 -4.00 -16.78 5.57
C GLU A 177 -4.83 -18.09 5.54
N ASP A 178 -4.23 -19.22 5.90
CA ASP A 178 -4.90 -20.53 5.89
C ASP A 178 -6.18 -20.53 6.72
N ASP A 179 -6.19 -19.84 7.86
CA ASP A 179 -7.33 -19.84 8.80
C ASP A 179 -8.37 -18.74 8.54
N ASN A 180 -8.20 -17.95 7.47
CA ASN A 180 -9.18 -16.95 7.06
C ASN A 180 -9.65 -17.05 5.61
N ILE A 181 -9.03 -17.92 4.78
CA ILE A 181 -9.36 -18.04 3.36
C ILE A 181 -10.40 -19.11 3.05
N GLU A 182 -10.43 -20.19 3.81
CA GLU A 182 -11.35 -21.30 3.60
C GLU A 182 -12.69 -21.04 4.30
N GLU A 183 -13.78 -21.31 3.58
CA GLU A 183 -15.13 -21.25 4.15
C GLU A 183 -15.24 -22.19 5.36
N GLY A 184 -15.73 -21.65 6.47
CA GLY A 184 -15.83 -22.39 7.73
C GLY A 184 -14.57 -22.37 8.60
N SER A 185 -13.47 -21.76 8.18
CA SER A 185 -12.31 -21.50 9.04
C SER A 185 -12.63 -20.45 10.11
N GLU A 186 -11.84 -20.43 11.19
CA GLU A 186 -12.12 -19.63 12.39
C GLU A 186 -12.27 -18.13 12.09
N TYR A 187 -11.47 -17.60 11.16
CA TYR A 187 -11.44 -16.16 10.83
C TYR A 187 -11.98 -15.85 9.43
N PHE A 188 -12.67 -16.78 8.78
CA PHE A 188 -13.27 -16.52 7.46
C PHE A 188 -14.26 -15.36 7.47
N TYR A 189 -14.96 -15.14 8.59
CA TYR A 189 -15.88 -13.99 8.74
C TYR A 189 -15.19 -12.64 8.53
N LEU A 190 -13.89 -12.53 8.86
CA LEU A 190 -13.11 -11.31 8.58
C LEU A 190 -12.88 -11.13 7.07
N THR A 191 -12.64 -12.22 6.35
CA THR A 191 -12.49 -12.17 4.89
C THR A 191 -13.78 -11.81 4.18
N GLU A 192 -14.91 -12.31 4.67
CA GLU A 192 -16.23 -11.89 4.17
C GLU A 192 -16.48 -10.39 4.41
N LEU A 193 -16.14 -9.90 5.60
CA LEU A 193 -16.25 -8.48 5.93
C LEU A 193 -15.29 -7.64 5.08
N ALA A 194 -14.07 -8.11 4.86
CA ALA A 194 -13.08 -7.48 3.98
C ALA A 194 -13.61 -7.40 2.54
N ALA A 195 -14.21 -8.48 2.01
CA ALA A 195 -14.81 -8.50 0.68
C ALA A 195 -15.94 -7.48 0.54
N LYS A 196 -16.85 -7.39 1.52
CA LYS A 196 -17.91 -6.37 1.57
C LYS A 196 -17.34 -4.95 1.60
N CYS A 197 -16.29 -4.75 2.40
CA CYS A 197 -15.61 -3.47 2.50
C CYS A 197 -14.94 -3.08 1.17
N THR A 198 -14.23 -4.00 0.53
CA THR A 198 -13.63 -3.78 -0.80
C THR A 198 -14.68 -3.42 -1.85
N ALA A 199 -15.78 -4.15 -1.91
CA ALA A 199 -16.86 -3.91 -2.86
C ALA A 199 -17.45 -2.51 -2.74
N LYS A 200 -17.54 -1.96 -1.53
CA LYS A 200 -18.14 -0.64 -1.27
C LYS A 200 -17.12 0.50 -1.20
N ARG A 201 -15.90 0.23 -0.71
CA ARG A 201 -14.93 1.27 -0.30
C ARG A 201 -13.55 1.11 -0.94
N LEU A 202 -13.37 0.27 -1.94
CA LEU A 202 -12.13 0.01 -2.68
C LEU A 202 -10.98 -0.59 -1.83
N VAL A 203 -11.11 -0.70 -0.56
CA VAL A 203 -10.14 -1.32 0.36
C VAL A 203 -10.85 -2.33 1.27
N PRO A 204 -10.10 -3.31 1.82
CA PRO A 204 -8.65 -3.48 1.80
C PRO A 204 -8.11 -4.03 0.48
N ASP A 205 -6.77 -3.87 0.29
CA ASP A 205 -6.01 -4.67 -0.66
C ASP A 205 -5.63 -6.00 -0.03
N TYR A 206 -5.19 -6.95 -0.84
CA TYR A 206 -4.91 -8.31 -0.41
C TYR A 206 -3.46 -8.72 -0.66
N ILE A 207 -2.81 -9.25 0.38
CA ILE A 207 -1.52 -9.94 0.28
C ILE A 207 -1.76 -11.41 0.58
N SER A 208 -1.28 -12.30 -0.29
CA SER A 208 -1.24 -13.74 -0.04
C SER A 208 -0.04 -14.07 0.85
N GLU A 209 -0.29 -14.54 2.07
CA GLU A 209 0.77 -15.04 2.96
C GLU A 209 1.56 -16.16 2.29
N LYS A 210 0.84 -17.11 1.67
CA LYS A 210 1.42 -18.25 0.94
C LYS A 210 2.41 -17.79 -0.13
N LYS A 211 1.98 -16.90 -1.02
CA LYS A 211 2.82 -16.41 -2.12
C LYS A 211 3.93 -15.50 -1.65
N MET A 212 3.68 -14.67 -0.66
CA MET A 212 4.73 -13.81 -0.12
C MET A 212 5.83 -14.61 0.56
N LYS A 213 5.48 -15.64 1.34
CA LYS A 213 6.46 -16.55 1.94
C LYS A 213 7.30 -17.30 0.88
N GLU A 214 6.68 -17.74 -0.22
CA GLU A 214 7.41 -18.36 -1.35
C GLU A 214 8.46 -17.40 -1.95
N LEU A 215 8.15 -16.12 -2.07
CA LEU A 215 9.01 -15.12 -2.71
C LEU A 215 9.97 -14.39 -1.77
N LYS A 216 9.75 -14.44 -0.46
CA LYS A 216 10.45 -13.62 0.55
C LYS A 216 11.06 -14.47 1.68
N GLU A 217 11.73 -15.56 1.31
CA GLU A 217 12.48 -16.41 2.24
C GLU A 217 11.65 -16.91 3.45
N GLY A 218 10.39 -17.28 3.21
CA GLY A 218 9.49 -17.77 4.24
C GLY A 218 8.84 -16.67 5.11
N ASN A 219 8.93 -15.41 4.71
CA ASN A 219 8.40 -14.30 5.49
C ASN A 219 7.19 -13.61 4.83
N CYS A 220 6.29 -13.10 5.67
CA CYS A 220 5.23 -12.20 5.28
C CYS A 220 5.31 -10.94 6.13
N PHE A 221 5.30 -9.78 5.50
CA PHE A 221 5.55 -8.49 6.16
C PHE A 221 4.88 -7.34 5.39
N PRO A 222 4.67 -6.17 6.02
CA PRO A 222 4.00 -5.06 5.37
C PRO A 222 4.82 -4.45 4.24
N VAL A 223 4.13 -4.04 3.19
CA VAL A 223 4.68 -3.14 2.18
C VAL A 223 4.60 -1.70 2.67
N MET A 224 5.47 -0.83 2.15
CA MET A 224 5.50 0.59 2.47
C MET A 224 4.78 1.39 1.39
N GLY A 225 3.96 2.33 1.80
CA GLY A 225 3.18 3.16 0.89
C GLY A 225 2.27 2.32 0.01
N CYS A 226 2.34 2.51 -1.32
CA CYS A 226 1.48 1.77 -2.24
C CYS A 226 1.92 0.31 -2.42
N ARG A 227 3.22 0.03 -2.63
CA ARG A 227 3.69 -1.31 -2.98
C ARG A 227 5.18 -1.58 -2.71
N SER A 228 5.92 -0.69 -2.08
CA SER A 228 7.35 -0.88 -1.86
C SER A 228 7.62 -2.00 -0.86
N CYS A 229 8.40 -2.99 -1.25
CA CYS A 229 8.84 -4.08 -0.39
C CYS A 229 10.33 -3.91 -0.05
N LEU A 230 10.65 -4.08 1.22
CA LEU A 230 12.04 -4.23 1.65
C LEU A 230 12.55 -5.63 1.29
N SER A 231 13.84 -5.74 0.99
CA SER A 231 14.48 -7.07 0.90
C SER A 231 14.54 -7.72 2.27
N PRO A 232 14.41 -9.06 2.39
CA PRO A 232 14.69 -9.76 3.64
C PRO A 232 16.09 -9.41 4.15
N TRP A 233 16.18 -9.12 5.44
CA TRP A 233 17.42 -8.76 6.11
C TRP A 233 17.44 -9.33 7.53
N LYS A 234 18.60 -9.81 7.97
CA LYS A 234 18.80 -10.38 9.30
C LYS A 234 19.70 -9.49 10.13
N ASP A 235 19.34 -9.35 11.41
CA ASP A 235 20.17 -8.67 12.40
C ASP A 235 21.40 -9.49 12.79
N GLU A 236 22.21 -8.96 13.71
CA GLU A 236 23.43 -9.61 14.24
C GLU A 236 23.16 -10.96 14.91
N ASN A 237 21.92 -11.21 15.34
CA ASN A 237 21.49 -12.46 15.97
C ASN A 237 20.87 -13.44 14.96
N GLY A 238 20.87 -13.12 13.66
CA GLY A 238 20.29 -13.93 12.61
C GLY A 238 18.76 -13.85 12.50
N ASN A 239 18.10 -12.91 13.17
CA ASN A 239 16.66 -12.74 13.12
C ASN A 239 16.26 -11.79 11.97
N TYR A 240 15.22 -12.16 11.23
CA TYR A 240 14.64 -11.25 10.24
C TYR A 240 14.05 -10.00 10.87
N GLN A 241 14.27 -8.86 10.23
CA GLN A 241 13.76 -7.56 10.64
C GLN A 241 13.05 -6.90 9.46
N PHE A 242 11.78 -6.57 9.61
CA PHE A 242 10.97 -5.91 8.58
C PHE A 242 10.47 -4.52 8.98
N TYR A 243 10.52 -4.21 10.27
CA TYR A 243 10.15 -2.91 10.83
C TYR A 243 11.38 -2.09 11.19
N GLY A 244 11.22 -0.78 11.28
CA GLY A 244 12.32 0.12 11.59
C GLY A 244 13.37 0.19 10.47
N ARG A 245 12.97 -0.07 9.23
CA ARG A 245 13.81 -0.05 8.02
C ARG A 245 13.20 0.87 6.98
N PHE A 246 13.94 1.21 5.92
CA PHE A 246 13.50 2.21 4.96
C PHE A 246 14.04 1.97 3.56
N ASN A 247 13.43 2.65 2.57
CA ASN A 247 13.93 2.76 1.21
C ASN A 247 14.57 4.15 1.02
N GLN A 248 15.78 4.20 0.43
CA GLN A 248 16.53 5.43 0.21
C GLN A 248 15.97 6.28 -0.95
N GLY A 249 15.16 5.69 -1.81
CA GLY A 249 14.52 6.34 -2.93
C GLY A 249 14.42 5.50 -4.18
N VAL A 250 13.78 6.05 -5.19
CA VAL A 250 13.47 5.40 -6.47
C VAL A 250 13.92 6.29 -7.62
N VAL A 251 14.49 5.68 -8.66
CA VAL A 251 14.66 6.29 -9.99
C VAL A 251 13.99 5.36 -11.00
N THR A 252 13.11 5.91 -11.83
CA THR A 252 12.30 5.11 -12.77
C THR A 252 12.82 5.23 -14.19
N ILE A 253 13.15 4.09 -14.81
CA ILE A 253 13.49 4.01 -16.22
C ILE A 253 12.21 3.99 -17.08
N ASN A 254 12.22 4.76 -18.17
CA ASN A 254 11.19 4.73 -19.20
C ASN A 254 11.58 3.70 -20.27
N LEU A 255 10.99 2.51 -20.19
CA LEU A 255 11.29 1.42 -21.16
C LEU A 255 10.82 1.76 -22.57
N VAL A 256 9.81 2.59 -22.72
CA VAL A 256 9.32 3.04 -24.04
C VAL A 256 10.38 3.90 -24.73
N ASP A 257 11.04 4.80 -24.01
CA ASP A 257 12.14 5.60 -24.55
C ASP A 257 13.29 4.72 -25.05
N VAL A 258 13.63 3.67 -24.31
CA VAL A 258 14.67 2.71 -24.72
C VAL A 258 14.30 2.03 -26.05
N ALA A 259 13.06 1.53 -26.15
CA ALA A 259 12.55 0.87 -27.35
C ALA A 259 12.54 1.82 -28.56
N LEU A 260 11.96 3.01 -28.41
CA LEU A 260 11.87 3.98 -29.50
C LEU A 260 13.25 4.48 -29.95
N SER A 261 14.17 4.68 -29.02
CA SER A 261 15.56 5.08 -29.33
C SER A 261 16.33 4.03 -30.13
N SER A 262 15.96 2.75 -30.02
CA SER A 262 16.56 1.67 -30.79
C SER A 262 16.10 1.62 -32.26
N GLY A 263 14.98 2.28 -32.58
CA GLY A 263 14.34 2.20 -33.89
C GLY A 263 13.83 0.81 -34.26
N GLY A 264 13.63 -0.07 -33.27
CA GLY A 264 13.18 -1.46 -33.45
C GLY A 264 14.33 -2.46 -33.68
N ASP A 265 15.58 -2.01 -33.68
CA ASP A 265 16.76 -2.88 -33.76
C ASP A 265 17.05 -3.51 -32.40
N MET A 266 17.04 -4.84 -32.34
CA MET A 266 17.20 -5.59 -31.08
C MET A 266 18.60 -5.40 -30.46
N ASN A 267 19.66 -5.37 -31.28
CA ASN A 267 21.02 -5.19 -30.77
C ASN A 267 21.22 -3.76 -30.21
N LYS A 268 20.67 -2.76 -30.90
CA LYS A 268 20.65 -1.38 -30.40
C LYS A 268 19.82 -1.25 -29.14
N PHE A 269 18.70 -1.96 -29.05
CA PHE A 269 17.85 -1.96 -27.84
C PHE A 269 18.66 -2.31 -26.60
N TRP A 270 19.34 -3.44 -26.58
CA TRP A 270 20.11 -3.88 -25.41
C TRP A 270 21.25 -2.92 -25.08
N LYS A 271 21.94 -2.39 -26.09
CA LYS A 271 23.00 -1.41 -25.89
C LYS A 271 22.45 -0.11 -25.24
N ILE A 272 21.37 0.44 -25.78
CA ILE A 272 20.74 1.64 -25.23
C ILE A 272 20.19 1.37 -23.84
N PHE A 273 19.64 0.19 -23.62
CA PHE A 273 19.14 -0.23 -22.32
C PHE A 273 20.24 -0.19 -21.27
N ASP A 274 21.42 -0.75 -21.56
CA ASP A 274 22.58 -0.68 -20.67
C ASP A 274 23.02 0.77 -20.39
N GLU A 275 23.04 1.63 -21.42
CA GLU A 275 23.34 3.05 -21.25
C GLU A 275 22.34 3.76 -20.34
N ARG A 276 21.04 3.45 -20.46
CA ARG A 276 19.99 4.01 -19.58
C ARG A 276 20.06 3.47 -18.16
N LEU A 277 20.36 2.18 -18.01
CA LEU A 277 20.57 1.56 -16.69
C LEU A 277 21.75 2.19 -15.96
N GLU A 278 22.86 2.49 -16.66
CA GLU A 278 24.00 3.21 -16.08
C GLU A 278 23.62 4.62 -15.61
N LEU A 279 22.80 5.35 -16.39
CA LEU A 279 22.26 6.65 -15.96
C LEU A 279 21.37 6.55 -14.72
N CYS A 280 20.52 5.50 -14.66
CA CYS A 280 19.69 5.24 -13.47
C CYS A 280 20.56 4.91 -12.25
N TYR A 281 21.60 4.09 -12.41
CA TYR A 281 22.57 3.77 -11.36
C TYR A 281 23.21 5.04 -10.80
N ARG A 282 23.74 5.89 -11.68
CA ARG A 282 24.35 7.17 -11.27
C ARG A 282 23.37 8.06 -10.52
N ALA A 283 22.12 8.15 -10.99
CA ALA A 283 21.07 8.92 -10.31
C ALA A 283 20.70 8.33 -8.93
N LEU A 284 20.64 7.00 -8.81
CA LEU A 284 20.43 6.32 -7.53
C LEU A 284 21.61 6.57 -6.58
N MET A 285 22.84 6.51 -7.08
CA MET A 285 24.03 6.82 -6.29
C MET A 285 24.08 8.29 -5.84
N CYS A 286 23.58 9.23 -6.63
CA CYS A 286 23.41 10.62 -6.18
C CYS A 286 22.46 10.70 -4.97
N ARG A 287 21.34 9.96 -4.98
CA ARG A 287 20.42 9.89 -3.82
C ARG A 287 21.10 9.28 -2.61
N HIS A 288 21.76 8.15 -2.78
CA HIS A 288 22.52 7.47 -1.72
C HIS A 288 23.58 8.40 -1.10
N ASN A 289 24.40 9.01 -1.94
CA ASN A 289 25.48 9.90 -1.49
C ASN A 289 24.95 11.14 -0.76
N ARG A 290 23.73 11.61 -1.10
CA ARG A 290 23.07 12.72 -0.40
C ARG A 290 22.73 12.39 1.06
N LEU A 291 22.49 11.12 1.37
CA LEU A 291 22.19 10.66 2.73
C LEU A 291 23.43 10.45 3.58
N LYS A 292 24.58 10.18 2.96
CA LYS A 292 25.83 9.95 3.69
C LYS A 292 26.22 11.15 4.53
N GLY A 293 26.71 10.88 5.73
CA GLY A 293 27.11 11.91 6.70
C GLY A 293 25.94 12.61 7.40
N THR A 294 24.68 12.23 7.11
CA THR A 294 23.54 12.76 7.86
C THR A 294 23.63 12.31 9.30
N LEU A 295 23.56 13.26 10.23
CA LEU A 295 23.59 12.97 11.66
C LEU A 295 22.19 12.59 12.17
N SER A 296 22.16 11.72 13.17
CA SER A 296 20.91 11.27 13.80
C SER A 296 20.05 12.43 14.35
N ASP A 297 20.67 13.56 14.62
CA ASP A 297 20.01 14.78 15.10
C ASP A 297 19.15 15.47 14.03
N ALA A 298 19.33 15.15 12.73
CA ALA A 298 18.55 15.74 11.65
C ALA A 298 17.04 15.40 11.75
N ALA A 299 16.72 14.20 12.25
CA ALA A 299 15.36 13.75 12.52
C ALA A 299 15.35 12.73 13.68
N PRO A 300 15.38 13.18 14.93
CA PRO A 300 15.53 12.29 16.09
C PRO A 300 14.46 11.20 16.17
N ILE A 301 13.20 11.51 15.80
CA ILE A 301 12.13 10.51 15.78
C ILE A 301 12.44 9.34 14.84
N LEU A 302 13.08 9.59 13.70
CA LEU A 302 13.46 8.56 12.73
C LEU A 302 14.69 7.78 13.20
N TRP A 303 15.75 8.48 13.63
CA TRP A 303 17.08 7.93 13.77
C TRP A 303 17.49 7.56 15.19
N GLN A 304 16.92 8.24 16.22
CA GLN A 304 17.27 8.02 17.64
C GLN A 304 16.17 7.30 18.40
N PHE A 305 14.90 7.57 18.10
CA PHE A 305 13.78 7.12 18.94
C PHE A 305 13.04 5.90 18.40
N GLY A 306 13.52 5.29 17.32
CA GLY A 306 13.14 3.93 16.93
C GLY A 306 12.14 3.83 15.77
N ALA A 307 11.75 4.92 15.11
CA ALA A 307 10.92 4.82 13.91
C ALA A 307 11.66 4.07 12.80
N LEU A 308 12.93 4.38 12.57
CA LEU A 308 13.79 3.71 11.60
C LEU A 308 15.06 3.13 12.24
N ALA A 309 15.57 3.72 13.31
CA ALA A 309 16.77 3.25 14.00
C ALA A 309 16.82 3.75 15.44
N ARG A 310 17.81 3.28 16.20
CA ARG A 310 18.14 3.73 17.56
C ARG A 310 19.62 4.09 17.65
N LEU A 311 19.99 5.12 16.92
CA LEU A 311 21.34 5.66 16.93
C LEU A 311 21.54 6.57 18.15
N LYS A 312 22.78 6.74 18.55
CA LYS A 312 23.15 7.74 19.56
C LYS A 312 23.04 9.13 18.96
N LYS A 313 22.85 10.14 19.80
CA LYS A 313 22.87 11.55 19.38
C LYS A 313 24.20 11.87 18.70
N GLY A 314 24.16 12.55 17.57
CA GLY A 314 25.33 12.90 16.76
C GLY A 314 25.96 11.76 15.97
N GLU A 315 25.39 10.54 16.00
CA GLU A 315 25.88 9.40 15.22
C GLU A 315 25.44 9.52 13.76
N PRO A 316 26.35 9.32 12.77
CA PRO A 316 25.98 9.28 11.36
C PRO A 316 25.11 8.07 11.03
N ILE A 317 24.17 8.25 10.08
CA ILE A 317 23.28 7.16 9.63
C ILE A 317 23.93 6.19 8.65
N ASP A 318 25.18 6.42 8.28
CA ASP A 318 25.90 5.74 7.19
C ASP A 318 25.82 4.22 7.26
N LYS A 319 25.94 3.63 8.46
CA LYS A 319 25.84 2.17 8.65
C LYS A 319 24.48 1.60 8.24
N LEU A 320 23.43 2.41 8.20
CA LEU A 320 22.08 2.01 7.80
C LEU A 320 21.89 2.02 6.28
N LEU A 321 22.81 2.59 5.54
CA LEU A 321 22.74 2.71 4.09
C LEU A 321 23.30 1.51 3.34
N TYR A 322 23.99 0.61 4.02
CA TYR A 322 24.69 -0.56 3.49
C TYR A 322 24.20 -1.87 4.09
N GLY A 323 24.66 -3.00 3.53
CA GLY A 323 24.43 -4.33 4.08
C GLY A 323 22.98 -4.80 4.06
N GLY A 324 22.09 -4.11 3.35
CA GLY A 324 20.69 -4.50 3.21
C GLY A 324 19.76 -3.97 4.30
N TYR A 325 20.24 -3.20 5.28
CA TYR A 325 19.36 -2.57 6.29
C TYR A 325 18.33 -1.66 5.62
N SER A 326 18.75 -0.86 4.68
CA SER A 326 17.87 -0.09 3.78
C SER A 326 18.01 -0.60 2.34
N THR A 327 17.02 -0.28 1.53
CA THR A 327 17.00 -0.60 0.10
C THR A 327 17.06 0.67 -0.74
N ILE A 328 17.40 0.54 -2.00
CA ILE A 328 17.25 1.58 -3.01
C ILE A 328 16.70 0.95 -4.28
N SER A 329 15.79 1.62 -4.98
CA SER A 329 14.98 0.96 -5.99
C SER A 329 15.16 1.53 -7.39
N LEU A 330 15.40 0.65 -8.36
CA LEU A 330 15.23 0.91 -9.77
C LEU A 330 13.76 0.68 -10.15
N GLY A 331 13.04 1.76 -10.40
CA GLY A 331 11.68 1.70 -10.92
C GLY A 331 11.66 1.52 -12.44
N TYR A 332 10.56 1.03 -12.97
CA TYR A 332 10.35 0.91 -14.42
C TYR A 332 8.91 1.19 -14.80
N ALA A 333 8.70 1.59 -16.06
CA ALA A 333 7.39 1.91 -16.62
C ALA A 333 7.33 1.63 -18.11
N GLY A 334 6.14 1.31 -18.61
CA GLY A 334 5.90 1.16 -20.03
C GLY A 334 6.40 -0.14 -20.63
N LEU A 335 6.39 -1.24 -19.88
CA LEU A 335 6.79 -2.56 -20.41
C LEU A 335 5.91 -2.99 -21.59
N TYR A 336 4.59 -2.76 -21.51
CA TYR A 336 3.66 -3.07 -22.59
C TYR A 336 4.05 -2.37 -23.91
N GLU A 337 4.19 -1.06 -23.88
CA GLU A 337 4.52 -0.27 -25.09
C GLU A 337 5.93 -0.61 -25.62
N CYS A 338 6.87 -0.86 -24.71
CA CYS A 338 8.22 -1.31 -25.08
C CYS A 338 8.18 -2.61 -25.87
N VAL A 339 7.53 -3.63 -25.34
CA VAL A 339 7.41 -4.95 -25.99
C VAL A 339 6.62 -4.85 -27.29
N LYS A 340 5.53 -4.10 -27.31
CA LYS A 340 4.70 -3.90 -28.51
C LYS A 340 5.49 -3.23 -29.64
N TYR A 341 6.29 -2.22 -29.33
CA TYR A 341 7.13 -1.57 -30.35
C TYR A 341 8.21 -2.51 -30.90
N MET A 342 8.85 -3.28 -30.03
CA MET A 342 9.96 -4.17 -30.43
C MET A 342 9.49 -5.44 -31.14
N THR A 343 8.31 -5.97 -30.82
CA THR A 343 7.81 -7.27 -31.31
C THR A 343 6.57 -7.17 -32.19
N GLY A 344 5.89 -6.04 -32.20
CA GLY A 344 4.59 -5.85 -32.85
C GLY A 344 3.40 -6.42 -32.08
N LYS A 345 3.62 -7.02 -30.91
CA LYS A 345 2.60 -7.71 -30.10
C LYS A 345 2.58 -7.22 -28.65
N SER A 346 1.40 -7.36 -28.01
CA SER A 346 1.30 -7.16 -26.54
C SER A 346 2.23 -8.13 -25.81
N HIS A 347 2.73 -7.73 -24.65
CA HIS A 347 3.54 -8.63 -23.81
C HIS A 347 2.74 -9.82 -23.24
N THR A 348 1.41 -9.80 -23.35
CA THR A 348 0.51 -10.92 -23.03
C THR A 348 0.51 -12.00 -24.10
N ASP A 349 0.92 -11.67 -25.35
CA ASP A 349 1.04 -12.65 -26.43
C ASP A 349 2.16 -13.64 -26.10
N PRO A 350 1.92 -14.97 -26.18
CA PRO A 350 2.92 -15.99 -25.86
C PRO A 350 4.24 -15.88 -26.62
N GLU A 351 4.23 -15.28 -27.82
CA GLU A 351 5.46 -15.07 -28.60
C GLU A 351 6.25 -13.84 -28.12
N ALA A 352 5.60 -12.86 -27.49
CA ALA A 352 6.23 -11.64 -26.98
C ALA A 352 6.58 -11.71 -25.48
N THR A 353 5.90 -12.54 -24.70
CA THR A 353 6.14 -12.70 -23.26
C THR A 353 7.61 -13.03 -22.92
N PRO A 354 8.32 -13.90 -23.65
CA PRO A 354 9.74 -14.16 -23.36
C PRO A 354 10.61 -12.91 -23.41
N PHE A 355 10.41 -12.03 -24.36
CA PHE A 355 11.14 -10.75 -24.45
C PHE A 355 10.84 -9.85 -23.24
N ALA A 356 9.57 -9.76 -22.83
CA ALA A 356 9.19 -9.01 -21.64
C ALA A 356 9.90 -9.53 -20.37
N LEU A 357 9.96 -10.86 -20.21
CA LEU A 357 10.67 -11.49 -19.09
C LEU A 357 12.19 -11.26 -19.17
N ASP A 358 12.79 -11.27 -20.36
CA ASP A 358 14.20 -10.99 -20.54
C ASP A 358 14.55 -9.54 -20.18
N VAL A 359 13.68 -8.58 -20.48
CA VAL A 359 13.82 -7.18 -20.03
C VAL A 359 13.85 -7.11 -18.51
N MET A 360 12.95 -7.82 -17.84
CA MET A 360 12.89 -7.86 -16.36
C MET A 360 14.14 -8.51 -15.75
N LYS A 361 14.58 -9.63 -16.31
CA LYS A 361 15.78 -10.35 -15.86
C LYS A 361 17.03 -9.48 -16.02
N HIS A 362 17.15 -8.78 -17.14
CA HIS A 362 18.27 -7.89 -17.40
C HIS A 362 18.38 -6.76 -16.35
N MET A 363 17.25 -6.17 -15.96
CA MET A 363 17.23 -5.19 -14.86
C MET A 363 17.64 -5.83 -13.52
N ASN A 364 17.20 -7.06 -13.22
CA ASN A 364 17.61 -7.78 -12.02
C ASN A 364 19.10 -8.07 -11.99
N GLU A 365 19.68 -8.48 -13.11
CA GLU A 365 21.12 -8.71 -13.24
C GLU A 365 21.92 -7.44 -12.98
N ALA A 366 21.47 -6.30 -13.53
CA ALA A 366 22.07 -5.00 -13.26
C ALA A 366 22.03 -4.64 -11.76
N CYS A 367 20.86 -4.78 -11.11
CA CYS A 367 20.72 -4.53 -9.68
C CYS A 367 21.59 -5.45 -8.82
N ASN A 368 21.70 -6.74 -9.16
CA ASN A 368 22.55 -7.69 -8.46
C ASN A 368 24.04 -7.32 -8.58
N LYS A 369 24.48 -6.95 -9.79
CA LYS A 369 25.84 -6.46 -10.02
C LYS A 369 26.14 -5.23 -9.17
N TRP A 370 25.26 -4.23 -9.17
CA TRP A 370 25.45 -3.02 -8.35
C TRP A 370 25.52 -3.32 -6.86
N LYS A 371 24.69 -4.28 -6.41
CA LYS A 371 24.68 -4.74 -5.01
C LYS A 371 26.01 -5.38 -4.62
N GLU A 372 26.57 -6.24 -5.47
CA GLU A 372 27.87 -6.89 -5.25
C GLU A 372 29.01 -5.86 -5.20
N GLU A 373 29.00 -4.89 -6.10
CA GLU A 373 30.04 -3.85 -6.19
C GLU A 373 29.99 -2.83 -5.05
N THR A 374 28.81 -2.54 -4.50
CA THR A 374 28.61 -1.40 -3.57
C THR A 374 28.17 -1.80 -2.16
N ASN A 375 27.74 -3.04 -1.96
CA ASN A 375 27.08 -3.49 -0.72
C ASN A 375 25.79 -2.69 -0.38
N ILE A 376 25.11 -2.16 -1.41
CA ILE A 376 23.83 -1.46 -1.28
C ILE A 376 22.73 -2.36 -1.84
N ALA A 377 21.61 -2.50 -1.14
CA ALA A 377 20.51 -3.38 -1.56
C ALA A 377 19.67 -2.71 -2.65
N PHE A 378 20.11 -2.81 -3.90
CA PHE A 378 19.32 -2.45 -5.07
C PHE A 378 18.22 -3.47 -5.32
N SER A 379 17.04 -3.00 -5.72
CA SER A 379 15.90 -3.83 -6.05
C SER A 379 15.08 -3.22 -7.18
N ILE A 380 14.36 -4.06 -7.92
CA ILE A 380 13.46 -3.59 -8.98
C ILE A 380 12.09 -3.29 -8.39
N TYR A 381 11.55 -2.15 -8.75
CA TYR A 381 10.30 -1.64 -8.24
C TYR A 381 9.31 -1.35 -9.37
N GLY A 382 8.14 -2.01 -9.33
CA GLY A 382 7.03 -1.67 -10.19
C GLY A 382 6.48 -0.29 -9.83
N SER A 383 7.10 0.76 -10.36
CA SER A 383 6.83 2.15 -9.97
C SER A 383 5.36 2.53 -10.11
N PRO A 384 4.77 3.24 -9.15
CA PRO A 384 3.38 3.71 -9.24
C PRO A 384 3.18 4.84 -10.26
N ILE A 385 4.21 5.48 -10.74
CA ILE A 385 4.29 6.54 -11.78
C ILE A 385 3.03 7.43 -11.94
N GLU A 386 2.37 7.82 -10.88
CA GLU A 386 1.10 8.57 -10.86
C GLU A 386 1.00 9.68 -11.92
N SER A 387 1.51 10.88 -11.62
CA SER A 387 1.57 11.98 -12.60
C SER A 387 2.66 11.78 -13.66
N THR A 388 3.62 10.90 -13.42
CA THR A 388 4.76 10.62 -14.31
C THR A 388 4.31 9.89 -15.58
N THR A 389 3.21 9.13 -15.55
CA THR A 389 2.63 8.51 -16.76
C THR A 389 2.35 9.57 -17.83
N TYR A 390 1.69 10.65 -17.44
CA TYR A 390 1.39 11.78 -18.32
C TYR A 390 2.66 12.50 -18.78
N LYS A 391 3.57 12.78 -17.86
CA LYS A 391 4.85 13.45 -18.18
C LYS A 391 5.67 12.62 -19.17
N PHE A 392 5.79 11.32 -18.96
CA PHE A 392 6.51 10.43 -19.86
C PHE A 392 5.86 10.39 -21.24
N ALA A 393 4.54 10.26 -21.32
CA ALA A 393 3.82 10.28 -22.58
C ALA A 393 4.09 11.57 -23.37
N LYS A 394 4.02 12.72 -22.73
CA LYS A 394 4.31 14.02 -23.36
C LYS A 394 5.76 14.16 -23.82
N CYS A 395 6.71 13.68 -23.03
CA CYS A 395 8.11 13.68 -23.42
C CYS A 395 8.39 12.77 -24.64
N LEU A 396 7.76 11.59 -24.67
CA LEU A 396 7.83 10.66 -25.81
C LEU A 396 7.24 11.27 -27.09
N GLN A 397 6.06 11.88 -27.00
CA GLN A 397 5.42 12.56 -28.14
C GLN A 397 6.28 13.70 -28.67
N LYS A 398 6.88 14.49 -27.77
CA LYS A 398 7.79 15.60 -28.17
C LYS A 398 9.04 15.08 -28.88
N ARG A 399 9.57 13.94 -28.44
CA ARG A 399 10.85 13.40 -28.93
C ARG A 399 10.70 12.54 -30.17
N PHE A 400 9.67 11.74 -30.25
CA PHE A 400 9.49 10.72 -31.28
C PHE A 400 8.24 10.91 -32.15
N GLY A 401 7.40 11.90 -31.83
CA GLY A 401 6.11 12.10 -32.49
C GLY A 401 5.04 11.16 -31.96
N VAL A 402 3.89 11.18 -32.64
CA VAL A 402 2.75 10.31 -32.34
C VAL A 402 2.86 9.02 -33.15
N ILE A 403 3.03 7.91 -32.45
CA ILE A 403 3.13 6.56 -33.02
C ILE A 403 1.90 5.78 -32.57
N PRO A 404 1.02 5.32 -33.51
CA PRO A 404 -0.21 4.60 -33.17
C PRO A 404 0.05 3.38 -32.28
N GLY A 405 -0.70 3.28 -31.18
CA GLY A 405 -0.62 2.20 -30.21
C GLY A 405 0.60 2.24 -29.28
N ILE A 406 1.47 3.25 -29.40
CA ILE A 406 2.67 3.41 -28.58
C ILE A 406 2.70 4.77 -27.87
N THR A 407 2.65 5.89 -28.62
CA THR A 407 2.71 7.25 -28.07
C THR A 407 1.47 8.09 -28.36
N ASP A 408 0.43 7.50 -28.91
CA ASP A 408 -0.82 8.17 -29.29
C ASP A 408 -1.74 8.50 -28.10
N LYS A 409 -1.41 8.04 -26.90
CA LYS A 409 -2.15 8.31 -25.67
C LYS A 409 -1.45 9.37 -24.82
N SER A 410 -2.21 10.01 -23.93
CA SER A 410 -1.66 10.97 -22.96
C SER A 410 -1.10 10.29 -21.69
N TYR A 411 -0.91 8.99 -21.72
CA TYR A 411 -0.31 8.19 -20.64
C TYR A 411 0.47 7.02 -21.25
N ILE A 412 1.32 6.39 -20.45
CA ILE A 412 1.95 5.09 -20.72
C ILE A 412 1.49 4.08 -19.67
N THR A 413 1.59 2.79 -19.98
CA THR A 413 1.20 1.72 -19.06
C THR A 413 2.11 1.69 -17.84
N ASN A 414 1.51 1.50 -16.69
CA ASN A 414 2.19 1.38 -15.41
C ASN A 414 3.01 0.09 -15.36
N SER A 415 4.28 0.19 -14.99
CA SER A 415 5.20 -0.92 -14.77
C SER A 415 5.04 -2.09 -15.77
N TYR A 416 4.63 -3.27 -15.29
CA TYR A 416 4.40 -4.51 -16.06
C TYR A 416 2.93 -4.78 -16.38
N HIS A 417 2.02 -3.91 -15.94
CA HIS A 417 0.58 -4.19 -16.06
C HIS A 417 0.15 -4.50 -17.49
N VAL A 418 -0.83 -5.36 -17.63
CA VAL A 418 -1.58 -5.50 -18.89
C VAL A 418 -2.16 -4.15 -19.27
N PHE A 419 -2.11 -3.80 -20.55
CA PHE A 419 -2.67 -2.54 -21.04
C PHE A 419 -4.15 -2.40 -20.63
N VAL A 420 -4.52 -1.23 -20.13
CA VAL A 420 -5.84 -1.01 -19.51
C VAL A 420 -7.02 -1.25 -20.46
N GLY A 421 -6.82 -1.11 -21.77
CA GLY A 421 -7.81 -1.37 -22.81
C GLY A 421 -7.75 -2.77 -23.41
N GLU A 422 -6.91 -3.66 -22.88
CA GLU A 422 -6.81 -5.04 -23.38
C GLU A 422 -7.89 -5.92 -22.73
N GLU A 423 -8.69 -6.56 -23.55
CA GLU A 423 -9.72 -7.50 -23.13
C GLU A 423 -9.10 -8.79 -22.57
N ILE A 424 -9.17 -8.97 -21.27
CA ILE A 424 -8.63 -10.12 -20.54
C ILE A 424 -9.45 -10.34 -19.28
N ASP A 425 -9.73 -11.58 -18.92
CA ASP A 425 -10.41 -11.87 -17.68
C ASP A 425 -9.49 -11.73 -16.45
N ALA A 426 -10.09 -11.53 -15.28
CA ALA A 426 -9.39 -11.29 -14.03
C ALA A 426 -8.38 -12.39 -13.67
N PHE A 427 -8.75 -13.64 -13.84
CA PHE A 427 -7.94 -14.79 -13.45
C PHE A 427 -6.72 -14.95 -14.38
N THR A 428 -6.93 -14.83 -15.67
CA THR A 428 -5.86 -14.85 -16.68
C THR A 428 -4.89 -13.68 -16.46
N LYS A 429 -5.43 -12.48 -16.22
CA LYS A 429 -4.62 -11.28 -15.94
C LYS A 429 -3.74 -11.46 -14.70
N LEU A 430 -4.33 -11.87 -13.58
CA LEU A 430 -3.59 -12.05 -12.33
C LEU A 430 -2.53 -13.16 -12.45
N LYS A 431 -2.87 -14.25 -13.13
CA LYS A 431 -1.91 -15.34 -13.39
C LYS A 431 -0.75 -14.87 -14.25
N PHE A 432 -1.03 -14.14 -15.33
CA PHE A 432 -0.01 -13.55 -16.19
C PHE A 432 0.91 -12.59 -15.43
N GLU A 433 0.33 -11.65 -14.69
CA GLU A 433 1.07 -10.62 -13.97
C GLU A 433 1.88 -11.17 -12.78
N SER A 434 1.51 -12.33 -12.21
CA SER A 434 2.19 -12.94 -11.07
C SER A 434 3.69 -13.19 -11.32
N GLN A 435 4.07 -13.56 -12.54
CA GLN A 435 5.45 -13.79 -12.91
C GLN A 435 6.30 -12.51 -12.92
N PHE A 436 5.68 -11.36 -13.22
CA PHE A 436 6.35 -10.05 -13.17
C PHE A 436 6.46 -9.52 -11.74
N GLN A 437 5.49 -9.83 -10.88
CA GLN A 437 5.62 -9.53 -9.45
C GLN A 437 6.78 -10.29 -8.81
N ALA A 438 6.96 -11.55 -9.15
CA ALA A 438 8.07 -12.37 -8.68
C ALA A 438 9.43 -11.75 -9.05
N LEU A 439 9.53 -11.13 -10.22
CA LEU A 439 10.73 -10.44 -10.71
C LEU A 439 10.87 -9.00 -10.20
N SER A 440 9.82 -8.41 -9.65
CA SER A 440 9.84 -7.05 -9.07
C SER A 440 10.12 -7.12 -7.57
N THR A 441 11.36 -7.40 -7.23
CA THR A 441 11.82 -7.72 -5.87
C THR A 441 11.65 -6.57 -4.87
N GLY A 442 11.64 -5.33 -5.34
CA GLY A 442 11.43 -4.12 -4.55
C GLY A 442 9.97 -3.71 -4.38
N GLY A 443 9.06 -4.50 -4.91
CA GLY A 443 7.62 -4.31 -4.74
C GLY A 443 6.85 -4.12 -6.04
N ALA A 444 5.63 -4.62 -6.02
CA ALA A 444 4.68 -4.55 -7.11
C ALA A 444 3.26 -4.79 -6.57
N ILE A 445 2.27 -4.36 -7.31
CA ILE A 445 0.85 -4.64 -7.07
C ILE A 445 0.15 -4.86 -8.40
N SER A 446 -0.77 -5.80 -8.45
CA SER A 446 -1.68 -5.99 -9.58
C SER A 446 -3.09 -5.58 -9.20
N TYR A 447 -3.92 -5.27 -10.17
CA TYR A 447 -5.30 -4.90 -9.94
C TYR A 447 -6.26 -5.62 -10.89
N VAL A 448 -7.49 -5.76 -10.44
CA VAL A 448 -8.63 -6.22 -11.23
C VAL A 448 -9.65 -5.09 -11.31
N GLU A 449 -9.96 -4.65 -12.52
CA GLU A 449 -11.02 -3.68 -12.76
C GLU A 449 -12.37 -4.41 -12.75
N VAL A 450 -13.24 -4.06 -11.82
CA VAL A 450 -14.53 -4.75 -11.62
C VAL A 450 -15.69 -3.77 -11.69
N PRO A 451 -16.90 -4.23 -12.08
CA PRO A 451 -18.12 -3.43 -11.98
C PRO A 451 -18.50 -3.17 -10.52
N ASP A 452 -19.67 -2.58 -10.28
CA ASP A 452 -20.23 -2.52 -8.94
C ASP A 452 -20.52 -3.94 -8.42
N MET A 453 -19.82 -4.34 -7.36
CA MET A 453 -19.85 -5.69 -6.80
C MET A 453 -20.60 -5.75 -5.46
N LYS A 454 -21.27 -4.66 -5.05
CA LYS A 454 -21.92 -4.60 -3.71
C LYS A 454 -22.93 -5.73 -3.50
N ASP A 455 -23.59 -6.16 -4.55
CA ASP A 455 -24.61 -7.20 -4.51
C ASP A 455 -24.10 -8.60 -4.93
N ASN A 456 -22.81 -8.74 -5.22
CA ASN A 456 -22.20 -10.00 -5.64
C ASN A 456 -20.90 -10.31 -4.87
N ILE A 457 -21.00 -10.38 -3.57
CA ILE A 457 -19.86 -10.71 -2.68
C ILE A 457 -19.28 -12.09 -2.97
N PRO A 458 -20.05 -13.14 -3.32
CA PRO A 458 -19.46 -14.42 -3.72
C PRO A 458 -18.44 -14.32 -4.86
N ALA A 459 -18.69 -13.48 -5.88
CA ALA A 459 -17.72 -13.28 -6.94
C ALA A 459 -16.44 -12.56 -6.45
N VAL A 460 -16.59 -11.60 -5.55
CA VAL A 460 -15.44 -10.95 -4.88
C VAL A 460 -14.60 -11.97 -4.12
N LEU A 461 -15.23 -12.87 -3.37
CA LEU A 461 -14.56 -13.93 -2.63
C LEU A 461 -13.82 -14.91 -3.55
N GLN A 462 -14.36 -15.21 -4.73
CA GLN A 462 -13.68 -16.06 -5.72
C GLN A 462 -12.38 -15.39 -6.22
N VAL A 463 -12.41 -14.09 -6.50
CA VAL A 463 -11.20 -13.33 -6.88
C VAL A 463 -10.19 -13.33 -5.73
N ILE A 464 -10.63 -13.10 -4.50
CA ILE A 464 -9.78 -13.10 -3.30
C ILE A 464 -9.10 -14.47 -3.12
N ARG A 465 -9.85 -15.57 -3.29
CA ARG A 465 -9.30 -16.92 -3.22
C ARG A 465 -8.26 -17.16 -4.32
N PHE A 466 -8.53 -16.68 -5.53
CA PHE A 466 -7.57 -16.77 -6.62
C PHE A 466 -6.28 -15.98 -6.34
N ILE A 467 -6.38 -14.80 -5.74
CA ILE A 467 -5.23 -14.02 -5.28
C ILE A 467 -4.39 -14.83 -4.31
N TYR A 468 -5.01 -15.43 -3.27
CA TYR A 468 -4.30 -16.25 -2.30
C TYR A 468 -3.46 -17.36 -2.94
N GLU A 469 -4.00 -18.04 -3.96
CA GLU A 469 -3.34 -19.17 -4.61
C GLU A 469 -2.30 -18.78 -5.66
N ASN A 470 -2.42 -17.62 -6.29
CA ASN A 470 -1.70 -17.35 -7.53
C ASN A 470 -0.82 -16.11 -7.54
N ILE A 471 -1.06 -15.10 -6.72
CA ILE A 471 -0.35 -13.81 -6.79
C ILE A 471 -0.09 -13.25 -5.40
N MET A 472 1.07 -12.60 -5.23
CA MET A 472 1.51 -12.10 -3.92
C MET A 472 0.65 -10.93 -3.44
N TYR A 473 0.36 -9.95 -4.31
CA TYR A 473 -0.29 -8.71 -3.91
C TYR A 473 -1.21 -8.18 -5.02
N ALA A 474 -2.50 -8.04 -4.69
CA ALA A 474 -3.48 -7.51 -5.63
C ALA A 474 -4.56 -6.66 -4.95
N GLU A 475 -5.19 -5.80 -5.75
CA GLU A 475 -6.31 -4.96 -5.38
C GLU A 475 -7.49 -5.12 -6.36
N LEU A 476 -8.69 -4.83 -5.90
CA LEU A 476 -9.88 -4.75 -6.74
C LEU A 476 -10.26 -3.28 -6.93
N ASN A 477 -10.37 -2.85 -8.18
CA ASN A 477 -10.79 -1.51 -8.54
C ASN A 477 -12.29 -1.48 -8.74
N THR A 478 -13.03 -1.32 -7.65
CA THR A 478 -14.48 -1.07 -7.67
C THR A 478 -14.76 0.41 -7.87
N LYS A 479 -16.02 0.80 -7.87
CA LYS A 479 -16.46 2.19 -7.96
C LYS A 479 -17.13 2.59 -6.64
N SER A 480 -16.79 3.77 -6.14
CA SER A 480 -17.38 4.31 -4.91
C SER A 480 -17.63 5.81 -5.09
N ASP A 481 -18.60 6.13 -5.94
CA ASP A 481 -18.90 7.51 -6.31
C ASP A 481 -20.29 7.91 -5.82
N TYR A 482 -20.47 9.21 -5.61
CA TYR A 482 -21.72 9.78 -5.17
C TYR A 482 -21.94 11.18 -5.77
N CYS A 483 -23.12 11.45 -6.29
CA CYS A 483 -23.53 12.77 -6.73
C CYS A 483 -24.38 13.44 -5.66
N GLN A 484 -23.94 14.55 -5.10
CA GLN A 484 -24.67 15.28 -4.07
C GLN A 484 -25.92 16.00 -4.59
N GLU A 485 -25.98 16.32 -5.90
CA GLU A 485 -27.13 17.02 -6.50
C GLU A 485 -28.37 16.13 -6.60
N CYS A 486 -28.19 14.85 -6.97
CA CYS A 486 -29.34 13.97 -7.21
C CYS A 486 -29.38 12.72 -6.34
N GLY A 487 -28.37 12.51 -5.48
CA GLY A 487 -28.27 11.33 -4.61
C GLY A 487 -27.84 10.05 -5.33
N PHE A 488 -27.37 10.13 -6.57
CA PHE A 488 -26.89 8.95 -7.31
C PHE A 488 -25.68 8.32 -6.60
N ASP A 489 -25.80 7.04 -6.27
CA ASP A 489 -24.73 6.19 -5.69
C ASP A 489 -24.38 5.11 -6.72
N GLY A 490 -23.24 5.29 -7.39
CA GLY A 490 -22.81 4.41 -8.48
C GLY A 490 -21.64 5.02 -9.24
N GLU A 491 -21.35 4.51 -10.42
CA GLU A 491 -20.22 4.98 -11.24
C GLU A 491 -20.50 6.32 -11.91
N ILE A 492 -19.77 7.36 -11.53
CA ILE A 492 -19.71 8.65 -12.26
C ILE A 492 -18.78 8.48 -13.46
N GLN A 493 -19.22 8.93 -14.61
CA GLN A 493 -18.58 8.66 -15.90
C GLN A 493 -17.62 9.77 -16.32
N VAL A 494 -16.64 9.42 -17.14
CA VAL A 494 -15.78 10.38 -17.86
C VAL A 494 -16.31 10.56 -19.27
N VAL A 495 -16.74 11.78 -19.59
CA VAL A 495 -17.23 12.17 -20.90
C VAL A 495 -16.31 13.20 -21.56
N THR A 496 -16.47 13.42 -22.86
CA THR A 496 -15.75 14.48 -23.58
C THR A 496 -16.68 15.68 -23.70
N ASP A 497 -16.23 16.86 -23.27
CA ASP A 497 -17.00 18.10 -23.43
C ASP A 497 -16.91 18.68 -24.86
N GLU A 498 -17.56 19.81 -25.08
CA GLU A 498 -17.60 20.49 -26.36
C GLU A 498 -16.23 21.00 -26.84
N GLU A 499 -15.29 21.20 -25.92
CA GLU A 499 -13.91 21.65 -26.19
C GLU A 499 -12.96 20.47 -26.43
N GLY A 500 -13.45 19.21 -26.34
CA GLY A 500 -12.66 18.00 -26.49
C GLY A 500 -11.90 17.59 -25.21
N LYS A 501 -12.23 18.20 -24.06
CA LYS A 501 -11.64 17.92 -22.77
C LYS A 501 -12.39 16.81 -22.05
N LEU A 502 -11.69 15.95 -21.34
CA LEU A 502 -12.28 14.93 -20.49
C LEU A 502 -12.78 15.55 -19.19
N VAL A 503 -14.06 15.34 -18.88
CA VAL A 503 -14.73 15.82 -17.66
C VAL A 503 -15.53 14.70 -17.00
N TRP A 504 -15.74 14.83 -15.71
CA TRP A 504 -16.58 13.90 -14.93
C TRP A 504 -18.04 14.36 -14.99
N GLU A 505 -18.95 13.42 -15.21
CA GLU A 505 -20.37 13.70 -15.35
C GLU A 505 -21.21 12.63 -14.63
N CYS A 506 -22.19 13.06 -13.85
CA CYS A 506 -23.17 12.16 -13.26
C CYS A 506 -24.08 11.60 -14.36
N PRO A 507 -24.19 10.27 -14.55
CA PRO A 507 -25.01 9.68 -15.60
C PRO A 507 -26.52 9.86 -15.35
N HIS A 508 -26.92 10.21 -14.10
CA HIS A 508 -28.33 10.38 -13.75
C HIS A 508 -28.83 11.81 -13.96
N CYS A 509 -28.07 12.83 -13.60
CA CYS A 509 -28.54 14.23 -13.67
C CYS A 509 -27.67 15.15 -14.53
N GLY A 510 -26.57 14.65 -15.12
CA GLY A 510 -25.66 15.46 -15.93
C GLY A 510 -24.79 16.44 -15.14
N ASN A 511 -24.77 16.36 -13.81
CA ASN A 511 -23.92 17.22 -12.99
C ASN A 511 -22.44 17.03 -13.32
N ARG A 512 -21.71 18.15 -13.54
CA ARG A 512 -20.27 18.21 -13.81
C ARG A 512 -19.49 19.03 -12.77
N ASN A 513 -20.19 19.51 -11.74
CA ASN A 513 -19.57 20.31 -10.70
C ASN A 513 -18.71 19.42 -9.78
N GLN A 514 -17.39 19.63 -9.81
CA GLN A 514 -16.43 18.85 -9.03
C GLN A 514 -16.61 18.98 -7.51
N ASP A 515 -17.20 20.07 -7.03
CA ASP A 515 -17.43 20.28 -5.60
C ASP A 515 -18.61 19.43 -5.07
N THR A 516 -19.51 19.00 -5.96
CA THR A 516 -20.69 18.19 -5.61
C THR A 516 -20.63 16.76 -6.14
N LEU A 517 -19.55 16.41 -6.85
CA LEU A 517 -19.23 15.05 -7.29
C LEU A 517 -18.17 14.43 -6.38
N ASN A 518 -18.53 13.39 -5.65
CA ASN A 518 -17.59 12.60 -4.86
C ASN A 518 -17.16 11.39 -5.70
N VAL A 519 -15.97 11.45 -6.28
CA VAL A 519 -15.41 10.39 -7.13
C VAL A 519 -14.22 9.76 -6.43
N ALA A 520 -14.24 8.45 -6.26
CA ALA A 520 -13.13 7.68 -5.71
C ALA A 520 -12.65 6.64 -6.73
N ARG A 521 -11.37 6.69 -7.08
CA ARG A 521 -10.73 5.75 -8.02
C ARG A 521 -9.40 5.28 -7.50
N ARG A 522 -9.08 4.04 -7.82
CA ARG A 522 -7.74 3.49 -7.57
C ARG A 522 -6.77 4.05 -8.62
N THR A 523 -5.68 4.61 -8.13
CA THR A 523 -4.59 5.10 -8.97
C THR A 523 -3.28 4.56 -8.42
N CYS A 524 -2.73 3.53 -9.07
CA CYS A 524 -1.41 3.00 -8.74
C CYS A 524 -1.25 2.53 -7.28
N GLY A 525 -2.28 1.93 -6.69
CA GLY A 525 -2.27 1.42 -5.33
C GLY A 525 -2.79 2.39 -4.27
N TYR A 526 -3.09 3.62 -4.64
CA TYR A 526 -3.78 4.60 -3.78
C TYR A 526 -5.22 4.84 -4.24
N ILE A 527 -6.04 5.32 -3.32
CA ILE A 527 -7.36 5.88 -3.66
C ILE A 527 -7.19 7.37 -3.90
N GLY A 528 -7.51 7.81 -5.10
CA GLY A 528 -7.70 9.21 -5.40
C GLY A 528 -9.14 9.61 -5.16
N THR A 529 -9.34 10.68 -4.42
CA THR A 529 -10.68 11.27 -4.13
C THR A 529 -10.81 12.68 -4.70
N GLN A 530 -9.81 13.11 -5.48
CA GLN A 530 -9.78 14.38 -6.18
C GLN A 530 -9.63 14.11 -7.68
N PHE A 531 -9.88 15.14 -8.48
CA PHE A 531 -9.79 15.03 -9.94
C PHE A 531 -8.35 15.04 -10.43
N TRP A 532 -8.09 14.31 -11.51
CA TRP A 532 -6.76 14.00 -12.02
C TRP A 532 -6.43 14.80 -13.28
N ASN A 533 -5.16 14.79 -13.68
CA ASN A 533 -4.73 15.33 -14.96
C ASN A 533 -5.37 14.55 -16.14
N GLN A 534 -5.38 15.16 -17.33
CA GLN A 534 -6.04 14.60 -18.52
C GLN A 534 -5.50 13.22 -18.92
N GLY A 535 -4.22 12.95 -18.72
CA GLY A 535 -3.63 11.63 -19.02
C GLY A 535 -4.14 10.54 -18.09
N ARG A 536 -4.21 10.80 -16.78
CA ARG A 536 -4.79 9.86 -15.83
C ARG A 536 -6.30 9.69 -16.03
N THR A 537 -7.01 10.77 -16.35
CA THR A 537 -8.44 10.73 -16.66
C THR A 537 -8.69 9.88 -17.91
N GLN A 538 -7.86 10.01 -18.95
CA GLN A 538 -7.94 9.17 -20.14
C GLN A 538 -7.68 7.70 -19.82
N GLU A 539 -6.66 7.40 -19.03
CA GLU A 539 -6.34 6.04 -18.61
C GLU A 539 -7.51 5.40 -17.84
N ILE A 540 -8.13 6.12 -16.91
CA ILE A 540 -9.30 5.64 -16.16
C ILE A 540 -10.49 5.38 -17.10
N LYS A 541 -10.74 6.28 -18.06
CA LYS A 541 -11.82 6.14 -19.05
C LYS A 541 -11.65 4.90 -19.94
N GLU A 542 -10.42 4.56 -20.26
CA GLU A 542 -10.10 3.46 -21.19
C GLU A 542 -9.98 2.10 -20.52
N ARG A 543 -10.12 2.01 -19.19
CA ARG A 543 -10.07 0.74 -18.47
C ARG A 543 -11.23 -0.16 -18.87
N VAL A 544 -10.92 -1.38 -19.28
CA VAL A 544 -11.93 -2.43 -19.50
C VAL A 544 -12.17 -3.21 -18.22
N LEU A 545 -13.37 -3.76 -18.08
CA LEU A 545 -13.72 -4.63 -16.96
C LEU A 545 -13.11 -6.02 -17.16
N HIS A 546 -12.70 -6.64 -16.06
CA HIS A 546 -12.10 -7.96 -16.06
C HIS A 546 -13.05 -9.07 -15.53
N LEU A 547 -14.23 -8.68 -15.01
CA LEU A 547 -15.30 -9.57 -14.59
C LEU A 547 -16.61 -9.29 -15.34
#